data_986cd6b0f72874c8eeb5f15599eec80b
#
_entry.id   986cd6b0f72874c8eeb5f15599eec80b
#
_cell.length_a   1.000
_cell.length_b   1.000
_cell.length_c   1.000
_cell.angle_alpha   90.00
_cell.angle_beta   90.00
_cell.angle_gamma   90.00
#
_symmetry.space_group_name_H-M   'P 1'
#
loop_
_entity.id
_entity.type
_entity.pdbx_description
1 polymer ?
#
loop_
_entity_poly.entity_id
_entity_poly.type
_entity_poly.pdbx_seq_one_letter_code
_entity_poly.pdbx_strand_id
1 'polypeptide(L)'
;MSNQEPATILLIDDHPMLRTGVKQLISMAPDITVVGEASNGEQGIELAESLDPDLILLDLNMPGMNGLETLDKLREKSLSGRIVVFSVSNHEEDVGTALKRGADGYLLKDMEPEDLLKALHQAAAGEMVLSEALTPVLAASLRANRATTERDVNQLTPRERDILKLIAQGLPNKMIARRLDITESTVKVHVKHMLKKMKLKSRVEAAVWVHQERIF
;
A
#
# COMPACT_ATOMS: atom_id res chain seq x y z
N MET A 1 28.66 4.44 -0.78
CA MET A 1 27.32 5.10 -0.90
C MET A 1 26.47 4.13 -1.69
N SER A 2 25.49 3.51 -1.08
CA SER A 2 24.60 2.56 -1.77
C SER A 2 23.75 3.36 -2.74
N ASN A 3 23.95 3.15 -4.05
CA ASN A 3 23.13 3.68 -5.13
C ASN A 3 21.73 3.03 -5.01
N GLN A 4 20.88 3.55 -4.10
CA GLN A 4 19.53 3.04 -3.95
C GLN A 4 18.65 3.88 -4.84
N GLU A 5 17.97 3.24 -5.81
CA GLU A 5 16.91 3.90 -6.54
C GLU A 5 15.83 4.37 -5.56
N PRO A 6 15.33 5.61 -5.70
CA PRO A 6 14.26 6.11 -4.84
C PRO A 6 13.00 5.28 -4.99
N ALA A 7 12.23 5.15 -3.91
CA ALA A 7 10.92 4.53 -3.99
C ALA A 7 9.95 5.43 -4.76
N THR A 8 9.16 4.86 -5.65
CA THR A 8 8.29 5.56 -6.58
C THR A 8 6.89 5.76 -6.00
N ILE A 9 6.37 6.98 -6.09
CA ILE A 9 5.06 7.37 -5.55
C ILE A 9 4.17 7.89 -6.67
N LEU A 10 2.93 7.40 -6.74
CA LEU A 10 1.84 7.96 -7.55
C LEU A 10 0.89 8.73 -6.64
N LEU A 11 0.57 9.98 -6.98
CA LEU A 11 -0.40 10.80 -6.27
C LEU A 11 -1.74 10.79 -7.02
N ILE A 12 -2.83 10.41 -6.33
CA ILE A 12 -4.19 10.43 -6.88
C ILE A 12 -5.06 11.29 -5.95
N ASP A 13 -5.35 12.51 -6.36
CA ASP A 13 -6.09 13.52 -5.57
C ASP A 13 -6.65 14.57 -6.53
N ASP A 14 -7.87 15.02 -6.34
CA ASP A 14 -8.50 16.04 -7.22
C ASP A 14 -8.08 17.48 -6.87
N HIS A 15 -7.43 17.70 -5.71
CA HIS A 15 -6.98 19.03 -5.26
C HIS A 15 -5.59 19.41 -5.79
N PRO A 16 -5.47 20.30 -6.79
CA PRO A 16 -4.17 20.63 -7.41
C PRO A 16 -3.15 21.21 -6.45
N MET A 17 -3.61 22.05 -5.51
CA MET A 17 -2.73 22.68 -4.51
C MET A 17 -2.11 21.66 -3.58
N LEU A 18 -2.89 20.66 -3.16
CA LEU A 18 -2.42 19.60 -2.29
C LEU A 18 -1.40 18.72 -3.02
N ARG A 19 -1.68 18.30 -4.27
CA ARG A 19 -0.71 17.53 -5.07
C ARG A 19 0.61 18.27 -5.21
N THR A 20 0.55 19.59 -5.53
CA THR A 20 1.75 20.43 -5.63
C THR A 20 2.51 20.47 -4.32
N GLY A 21 1.83 20.67 -3.19
CA GLY A 21 2.45 20.73 -1.86
C GLY A 21 3.12 19.39 -1.48
N VAL A 22 2.41 18.28 -1.65
CA VAL A 22 2.96 16.94 -1.39
C VAL A 22 4.16 16.63 -2.28
N LYS A 23 4.10 16.99 -3.57
CA LYS A 23 5.21 16.82 -4.51
C LYS A 23 6.44 17.63 -4.09
N GLN A 24 6.25 18.90 -3.67
CA GLN A 24 7.33 19.72 -3.15
C GLN A 24 7.94 19.13 -1.90
N LEU A 25 7.10 18.65 -0.96
CA LEU A 25 7.57 17.99 0.26
C LEU A 25 8.41 16.75 -0.08
N ILE A 26 7.94 15.87 -0.96
CA ILE A 26 8.66 14.67 -1.40
C ILE A 26 9.98 15.04 -2.09
N SER A 27 10.04 16.13 -2.86
CA SER A 27 11.26 16.55 -3.54
C SER A 27 12.42 16.91 -2.59
N MET A 28 12.13 17.12 -1.31
CA MET A 28 13.15 17.36 -0.28
C MET A 28 13.83 16.05 0.21
N ALA A 29 13.29 14.90 -0.16
CA ALA A 29 13.79 13.59 0.26
C ALA A 29 14.42 12.84 -0.94
N PRO A 30 15.69 12.42 -0.84
CA PRO A 30 16.39 11.81 -1.99
C PRO A 30 16.02 10.35 -2.23
N ASP A 31 15.34 9.69 -1.29
CA ASP A 31 15.04 8.26 -1.29
C ASP A 31 13.60 7.92 -1.70
N ILE A 32 12.77 8.93 -1.96
CA ILE A 32 11.42 8.81 -2.52
C ILE A 32 11.22 9.79 -3.66
N THR A 33 10.40 9.45 -4.65
CA THR A 33 10.13 10.31 -5.81
C THR A 33 8.71 10.15 -6.32
N VAL A 34 8.08 11.26 -6.76
CA VAL A 34 6.78 11.22 -7.43
C VAL A 34 7.00 10.90 -8.90
N VAL A 35 6.42 9.79 -9.37
CA VAL A 35 6.52 9.35 -10.77
C VAL A 35 5.28 9.65 -11.59
N GLY A 36 4.17 10.00 -10.95
CA GLY A 36 2.92 10.36 -11.62
C GLY A 36 1.95 11.09 -10.71
N GLU A 37 1.05 11.85 -11.33
CA GLU A 37 -0.03 12.57 -10.68
C GLU A 37 -1.33 12.34 -11.45
N ALA A 38 -2.42 12.05 -10.75
CA ALA A 38 -3.76 11.91 -11.30
C ALA A 38 -4.73 12.82 -10.55
N SER A 39 -5.67 13.39 -11.27
CA SER A 39 -6.72 14.26 -10.72
C SER A 39 -8.06 13.55 -10.49
N ASN A 40 -8.15 12.27 -10.83
CA ASN A 40 -9.34 11.43 -10.67
C ASN A 40 -8.95 9.94 -10.63
N GLY A 41 -9.92 9.08 -10.27
CA GLY A 41 -9.70 7.66 -10.12
C GLY A 41 -9.33 6.93 -11.41
N GLU A 42 -9.99 7.26 -12.53
CA GLU A 42 -9.74 6.61 -13.83
C GLU A 42 -8.30 6.84 -14.29
N GLN A 43 -7.86 8.08 -14.30
CA GLN A 43 -6.47 8.43 -14.63
C GLN A 43 -5.48 7.76 -13.66
N GLY A 44 -5.83 7.71 -12.38
CA GLY A 44 -5.02 7.07 -11.34
C GLY A 44 -4.80 5.58 -11.63
N ILE A 45 -5.83 4.86 -12.04
CA ILE A 45 -5.76 3.44 -12.38
C ILE A 45 -4.86 3.22 -13.61
N GLU A 46 -5.03 4.00 -14.67
CA GLU A 46 -4.23 3.91 -15.88
C GLU A 46 -2.73 4.15 -15.60
N LEU A 47 -2.42 5.20 -14.82
CA LEU A 47 -1.05 5.50 -14.41
C LEU A 47 -0.47 4.42 -13.49
N ALA A 48 -1.26 3.87 -12.57
CA ALA A 48 -0.81 2.80 -11.69
C ALA A 48 -0.44 1.53 -12.46
N GLU A 49 -1.20 1.18 -13.50
CA GLU A 49 -0.88 0.02 -14.36
C GLU A 49 0.37 0.25 -15.20
N SER A 50 0.57 1.45 -15.73
CA SER A 50 1.71 1.76 -16.60
C SER A 50 3.02 1.98 -15.85
N LEU A 51 2.96 2.58 -14.65
CA LEU A 51 4.14 2.96 -13.86
C LEU A 51 4.54 1.91 -12.82
N ASP A 52 3.61 1.03 -12.39
CA ASP A 52 3.76 0.05 -11.29
C ASP A 52 4.49 0.66 -10.07
N PRO A 53 3.98 1.76 -9.48
CA PRO A 53 4.65 2.49 -8.42
C PRO A 53 4.79 1.64 -7.14
N ASP A 54 5.77 1.97 -6.29
CA ASP A 54 5.96 1.30 -5.00
C ASP A 54 4.89 1.72 -3.98
N LEU A 55 4.38 2.95 -4.12
CA LEU A 55 3.38 3.54 -3.24
C LEU A 55 2.38 4.35 -4.07
N ILE A 56 1.10 4.19 -3.76
CA ILE A 56 0.01 5.05 -4.25
C ILE A 56 -0.55 5.81 -3.05
N LEU A 57 -0.55 7.13 -3.11
CA LEU A 57 -1.23 7.99 -2.17
C LEU A 57 -2.58 8.37 -2.77
N LEU A 58 -3.68 7.93 -2.15
CA LEU A 58 -5.03 7.97 -2.72
C LEU A 58 -5.98 8.80 -1.86
N ASP A 59 -6.55 9.84 -2.45
CA ASP A 59 -7.68 10.55 -1.83
C ASP A 59 -8.97 9.74 -1.92
N LEU A 60 -9.81 9.84 -0.89
CA LEU A 60 -11.15 9.24 -0.89
C LEU A 60 -12.20 10.12 -1.54
N ASN A 61 -12.06 11.44 -1.41
CA ASN A 61 -13.11 12.40 -1.76
C ASN A 61 -12.85 13.01 -3.14
N MET A 62 -13.00 12.22 -4.18
CA MET A 62 -12.85 12.68 -5.56
C MET A 62 -14.21 12.68 -6.30
N PRO A 63 -14.46 13.64 -7.21
CA PRO A 63 -15.65 13.66 -8.04
C PRO A 63 -15.64 12.50 -9.05
N GLY A 64 -16.82 12.01 -9.42
CA GLY A 64 -16.95 10.87 -10.33
C GLY A 64 -16.68 9.55 -9.61
N MET A 65 -15.62 8.84 -9.99
CA MET A 65 -15.18 7.65 -9.29
C MET A 65 -14.51 8.05 -7.96
N ASN A 66 -15.16 7.70 -6.84
CA ASN A 66 -14.62 8.01 -5.52
C ASN A 66 -13.39 7.15 -5.17
N GLY A 67 -12.66 7.53 -4.11
CA GLY A 67 -11.43 6.84 -3.73
C GLY A 67 -11.62 5.39 -3.29
N LEU A 68 -12.76 5.02 -2.69
CA LEU A 68 -13.05 3.63 -2.32
C LEU A 68 -13.29 2.76 -3.55
N GLU A 69 -13.99 3.26 -4.56
CA GLU A 69 -14.16 2.57 -5.85
C GLU A 69 -12.82 2.46 -6.60
N THR A 70 -12.02 3.52 -6.55
CA THR A 70 -10.65 3.52 -7.11
C THR A 70 -9.78 2.48 -6.44
N LEU A 71 -9.82 2.39 -5.10
CA LEU A 71 -9.10 1.38 -4.32
C LEU A 71 -9.47 -0.05 -4.74
N ASP A 72 -10.78 -0.34 -4.86
CA ASP A 72 -11.25 -1.67 -5.28
C ASP A 72 -10.68 -2.02 -6.67
N LYS A 73 -10.79 -1.11 -7.65
CA LYS A 73 -10.27 -1.33 -9.00
C LYS A 73 -8.76 -1.48 -9.05
N LEU A 74 -8.01 -0.70 -8.26
CA LEU A 74 -6.56 -0.87 -8.14
C LEU A 74 -6.20 -2.25 -7.57
N ARG A 75 -6.96 -2.75 -6.60
CA ARG A 75 -6.76 -4.09 -6.03
C ARG A 75 -7.11 -5.22 -7.01
N GLU A 76 -8.12 -5.04 -7.84
CA GLU A 76 -8.44 -5.97 -8.94
C GLU A 76 -7.28 -6.10 -9.94
N LYS A 77 -6.51 -5.03 -10.18
CA LYS A 77 -5.31 -5.06 -11.03
C LYS A 77 -4.15 -5.83 -10.40
N SER A 78 -4.28 -6.22 -9.12
CA SER A 78 -3.25 -6.97 -8.39
C SER A 78 -1.88 -6.29 -8.44
N LEU A 79 -1.83 -4.98 -8.26
CA LEU A 79 -0.60 -4.21 -8.17
C LEU A 79 0.24 -4.66 -6.98
N SER A 80 1.55 -4.63 -7.13
CA SER A 80 2.47 -4.99 -6.04
C SER A 80 2.72 -3.84 -5.06
N GLY A 81 2.46 -2.61 -5.52
CA GLY A 81 2.62 -1.39 -4.74
C GLY A 81 1.62 -1.28 -3.59
N ARG A 82 1.99 -0.49 -2.62
CA ARG A 82 1.12 -0.18 -1.48
C ARG A 82 0.13 0.90 -1.85
N ILE A 83 -1.06 0.83 -1.29
CA ILE A 83 -2.07 1.88 -1.42
C ILE A 83 -2.33 2.44 -0.03
N VAL A 84 -1.91 3.69 0.18
CA VAL A 84 -2.16 4.45 1.40
C VAL A 84 -3.21 5.50 1.10
N VAL A 85 -4.29 5.47 1.86
CA VAL A 85 -5.34 6.48 1.78
C VAL A 85 -4.84 7.78 2.43
N PHE A 86 -5.13 8.92 1.81
CA PHE A 86 -4.80 10.25 2.31
C PHE A 86 -6.05 11.13 2.25
N SER A 87 -6.74 11.32 3.37
CA SER A 87 -8.08 11.89 3.42
C SER A 87 -8.26 12.90 4.53
N VAL A 88 -9.24 13.80 4.39
CA VAL A 88 -9.69 14.68 5.47
C VAL A 88 -10.60 13.96 6.48
N SER A 89 -11.15 12.81 6.11
CA SER A 89 -12.05 12.06 6.99
C SER A 89 -11.29 11.29 8.05
N ASN A 90 -11.63 11.52 9.32
CA ASN A 90 -11.17 10.74 10.46
C ASN A 90 -12.26 9.81 11.02
N HIS A 91 -13.39 9.64 10.30
CA HIS A 91 -14.48 8.78 10.72
C HIS A 91 -14.07 7.32 10.72
N GLU A 92 -14.36 6.63 11.83
CA GLU A 92 -14.03 5.19 12.01
C GLU A 92 -14.58 4.32 10.89
N GLU A 93 -15.75 4.65 10.35
CA GLU A 93 -16.40 3.90 9.28
C GLU A 93 -15.62 3.98 7.97
N ASP A 94 -15.13 5.18 7.59
CA ASP A 94 -14.33 5.38 6.38
C ASP A 94 -12.98 4.65 6.48
N VAL A 95 -12.31 4.79 7.62
CA VAL A 95 -11.04 4.12 7.89
C VAL A 95 -11.23 2.59 7.86
N GLY A 96 -12.22 2.09 8.60
CA GLY A 96 -12.52 0.66 8.65
C GLY A 96 -12.88 0.09 7.27
N THR A 97 -13.63 0.84 6.46
CA THR A 97 -14.02 0.46 5.11
C THR A 97 -12.80 0.42 4.18
N ALA A 98 -11.95 1.45 4.20
CA ALA A 98 -10.73 1.49 3.39
C ALA A 98 -9.79 0.31 3.71
N LEU A 99 -9.56 0.03 4.99
CA LEU A 99 -8.71 -1.10 5.42
C LEU A 99 -9.31 -2.46 5.00
N LYS A 100 -10.62 -2.67 5.15
CA LYS A 100 -11.32 -3.88 4.69
C LYS A 100 -11.27 -4.06 3.17
N ARG A 101 -11.25 -2.96 2.41
CA ARG A 101 -11.10 -2.97 0.95
C ARG A 101 -9.66 -3.16 0.50
N GLY A 102 -8.70 -3.17 1.45
CA GLY A 102 -7.31 -3.53 1.20
C GLY A 102 -6.34 -2.35 1.18
N ALA A 103 -6.68 -1.19 1.75
CA ALA A 103 -5.70 -0.14 1.98
C ALA A 103 -4.56 -0.67 2.90
N ASP A 104 -3.32 -0.32 2.57
CA ASP A 104 -2.13 -0.67 3.36
C ASP A 104 -1.81 0.36 4.45
N GLY A 105 -2.54 1.47 4.47
CA GLY A 105 -2.43 2.52 5.46
C GLY A 105 -3.47 3.60 5.26
N TYR A 106 -3.56 4.51 6.24
CA TYR A 106 -4.50 5.63 6.22
C TYR A 106 -3.90 6.83 6.94
N LEU A 107 -3.76 7.93 6.21
CA LEU A 107 -3.18 9.18 6.67
C LEU A 107 -4.21 10.31 6.57
N LEU A 108 -4.17 11.25 7.50
CA LEU A 108 -5.03 12.41 7.51
C LEU A 108 -4.37 13.59 6.81
N LYS A 109 -5.13 14.36 6.04
CA LYS A 109 -4.63 15.53 5.28
C LYS A 109 -4.27 16.74 6.17
N ASP A 110 -4.66 16.72 7.46
CA ASP A 110 -4.32 17.72 8.46
C ASP A 110 -3.02 17.44 9.23
N MET A 111 -2.27 16.39 8.81
CA MET A 111 -0.96 16.08 9.38
C MET A 111 0.05 17.20 9.08
N GLU A 112 0.99 17.42 10.01
CA GLU A 112 2.15 18.28 9.75
C GLU A 112 3.02 17.69 8.61
N PRO A 113 3.64 18.56 7.78
CA PRO A 113 4.44 18.10 6.63
C PRO A 113 5.55 17.11 6.99
N GLU A 114 6.22 17.32 8.12
CA GLU A 114 7.29 16.45 8.62
C GLU A 114 6.77 15.05 8.97
N ASP A 115 5.60 14.96 9.58
CA ASP A 115 4.96 13.69 9.95
C ASP A 115 4.46 12.96 8.71
N LEU A 116 3.92 13.69 7.71
CA LEU A 116 3.55 13.11 6.43
C LEU A 116 4.78 12.52 5.73
N LEU A 117 5.89 13.27 5.66
CA LEU A 117 7.12 12.79 5.03
C LEU A 117 7.66 11.53 5.73
N LYS A 118 7.66 11.51 7.06
CA LYS A 118 8.04 10.33 7.85
C LYS A 118 7.14 9.13 7.56
N ALA A 119 5.82 9.34 7.51
CA ALA A 119 4.86 8.28 7.20
C ALA A 119 5.07 7.74 5.77
N LEU A 120 5.37 8.60 4.78
CA LEU A 120 5.67 8.16 3.42
C LEU A 120 6.94 7.31 3.35
N HIS A 121 8.00 7.66 4.10
CA HIS A 121 9.21 6.84 4.21
C HIS A 121 8.91 5.47 4.83
N GLN A 122 8.13 5.43 5.91
CA GLN A 122 7.71 4.19 6.55
C GLN A 122 6.88 3.32 5.60
N ALA A 123 5.91 3.92 4.89
CA ALA A 123 5.12 3.23 3.88
C ALA A 123 6.00 2.66 2.77
N ALA A 124 6.94 3.44 2.24
CA ALA A 124 7.90 3.00 1.23
C ALA A 124 8.83 1.89 1.77
N ALA A 125 9.22 1.97 3.04
CA ALA A 125 10.00 0.93 3.71
C ALA A 125 9.22 -0.36 4.00
N GLY A 126 7.92 -0.36 3.75
CA GLY A 126 7.13 -1.57 3.91
C GLY A 126 6.30 -1.62 5.19
N GLU A 127 6.31 -0.59 6.01
CA GLU A 127 5.55 -0.52 7.24
C GLU A 127 4.08 -0.15 6.96
N MET A 128 3.19 -0.59 7.82
CA MET A 128 1.81 -0.09 7.84
C MET A 128 1.83 1.30 8.47
N VAL A 129 1.22 2.26 7.78
CA VAL A 129 1.13 3.63 8.28
C VAL A 129 -0.32 3.98 8.61
N LEU A 130 -0.49 4.55 9.79
CA LEU A 130 -1.80 4.98 10.29
C LEU A 130 -1.59 6.21 11.15
N SER A 131 -2.38 7.27 10.91
CA SER A 131 -2.39 8.42 11.81
C SER A 131 -2.74 7.97 13.23
N GLU A 132 -2.04 8.48 14.24
CA GLU A 132 -2.15 8.02 15.64
C GLU A 132 -3.60 8.03 16.15
N ALA A 133 -4.38 9.03 15.75
CA ALA A 133 -5.80 9.14 16.08
C ALA A 133 -6.66 7.95 15.64
N LEU A 134 -6.19 7.15 14.67
CA LEU A 134 -6.92 6.05 14.06
C LEU A 134 -6.52 4.65 14.56
N THR A 135 -5.56 4.58 15.46
CA THR A 135 -5.08 3.30 16.04
C THR A 135 -6.20 2.45 16.67
N PRO A 136 -7.19 3.01 17.40
CA PRO A 136 -8.29 2.22 17.96
C PRO A 136 -9.15 1.57 16.88
N VAL A 137 -9.34 2.25 15.74
CA VAL A 137 -10.14 1.77 14.60
C VAL A 137 -9.51 0.55 13.95
N LEU A 138 -8.18 0.57 13.78
CA LEU A 138 -7.44 -0.57 13.25
C LEU A 138 -7.65 -1.82 14.11
N ALA A 139 -7.54 -1.68 15.44
CA ALA A 139 -7.73 -2.79 16.37
C ALA A 139 -9.14 -3.41 16.26
N ALA A 140 -10.17 -2.59 16.04
CA ALA A 140 -11.55 -3.05 15.83
C ALA A 140 -11.70 -3.75 14.46
N SER A 141 -11.14 -3.19 13.39
CA SER A 141 -11.20 -3.74 12.03
C SER A 141 -10.51 -5.11 11.91
N LEU A 142 -9.36 -5.29 12.56
CA LEU A 142 -8.63 -6.57 12.57
C LEU A 142 -9.40 -7.69 13.30
N ARG A 143 -10.19 -7.36 14.34
CA ARG A 143 -11.04 -8.32 15.04
C ARG A 143 -12.25 -8.75 14.19
N ALA A 144 -12.80 -7.85 13.39
CA ALA A 144 -13.97 -8.12 12.54
C ALA A 144 -13.64 -8.97 11.30
N ASN A 145 -12.38 -9.03 10.89
CA ASN A 145 -11.95 -9.71 9.65
C ASN A 145 -11.68 -11.22 9.82
N ARG A 146 -12.35 -11.89 10.75
CA ARG A 146 -12.32 -13.36 10.93
C ARG A 146 -13.16 -14.10 9.89
N ALA A 147 -13.21 -13.66 8.66
CA ALA A 147 -13.78 -14.46 7.59
C ALA A 147 -12.79 -15.58 7.22
N THR A 148 -13.07 -16.79 7.69
CA THR A 148 -12.38 -18.02 7.36
C THR A 148 -12.57 -18.37 5.89
N THR A 149 -11.79 -17.77 5.03
CA THR A 149 -11.56 -18.34 3.71
C THR A 149 -10.47 -19.39 3.88
N GLU A 150 -10.77 -20.65 3.63
CA GLU A 150 -9.74 -21.71 3.61
C GLU A 150 -8.69 -21.35 2.56
N ARG A 151 -7.56 -20.81 3.03
CA ARG A 151 -6.40 -20.48 2.22
C ARG A 151 -5.35 -21.57 2.43
N ASP A 152 -4.91 -22.19 1.35
CA ASP A 152 -3.92 -23.27 1.42
C ASP A 152 -2.55 -22.77 0.93
N VAL A 153 -1.60 -22.65 1.86
CA VAL A 153 -0.19 -22.29 1.58
C VAL A 153 0.47 -23.26 0.59
N ASN A 154 -0.03 -24.52 0.48
CA ASN A 154 0.56 -25.49 -0.43
C ASN A 154 0.34 -25.15 -1.92
N GLN A 155 -0.58 -24.23 -2.23
CA GLN A 155 -0.76 -23.70 -3.59
C GLN A 155 0.36 -22.75 -4.03
N LEU A 156 1.18 -22.27 -3.07
CA LEU A 156 2.29 -21.39 -3.35
C LEU A 156 3.52 -22.19 -3.80
N THR A 157 4.20 -21.69 -4.81
CA THR A 157 5.53 -22.17 -5.16
C THR A 157 6.52 -21.93 -4.01
N PRO A 158 7.65 -22.66 -3.94
CA PRO A 158 8.66 -22.43 -2.91
C PRO A 158 9.09 -20.94 -2.82
N ARG A 159 9.25 -20.29 -3.98
CA ARG A 159 9.65 -18.88 -4.05
C ARG A 159 8.58 -17.93 -3.52
N GLU A 160 7.32 -18.15 -3.86
CA GLU A 160 6.20 -17.36 -3.34
C GLU A 160 6.06 -17.54 -1.83
N ARG A 161 6.33 -18.73 -1.31
CA ARG A 161 6.32 -19.03 0.13
C ARG A 161 7.44 -18.31 0.87
N ASP A 162 8.66 -18.28 0.31
CA ASP A 162 9.78 -17.52 0.87
C ASP A 162 9.46 -16.02 0.92
N ILE A 163 8.88 -15.49 -0.15
CA ILE A 163 8.46 -14.10 -0.23
C ILE A 163 7.37 -13.80 0.81
N LEU A 164 6.39 -14.69 0.98
CA LEU A 164 5.33 -14.54 1.98
C LEU A 164 5.91 -14.47 3.41
N LYS A 165 6.89 -15.31 3.73
CA LYS A 165 7.61 -15.23 5.02
C LYS A 165 8.26 -13.87 5.25
N LEU A 166 8.91 -13.33 4.23
CA LEU A 166 9.60 -12.04 4.34
C LEU A 166 8.61 -10.87 4.40
N ILE A 167 7.47 -10.98 3.72
CA ILE A 167 6.35 -10.01 3.85
C ILE A 167 5.80 -10.03 5.28
N ALA A 168 5.61 -11.20 5.87
CA ALA A 168 5.15 -11.31 7.25
C ALA A 168 6.15 -10.71 8.27
N GLN A 169 7.44 -10.64 7.92
CA GLN A 169 8.47 -9.94 8.69
C GLN A 169 8.50 -8.42 8.42
N GLY A 170 7.58 -7.89 7.60
CA GLY A 170 7.51 -6.46 7.27
C GLY A 170 8.50 -5.99 6.19
N LEU A 171 9.28 -6.88 5.54
CA LEU A 171 10.31 -6.45 4.61
C LEU A 171 9.70 -5.85 3.32
N PRO A 172 10.21 -4.69 2.83
CA PRO A 172 9.84 -4.13 1.53
C PRO A 172 10.42 -4.96 0.37
N ASN A 173 9.87 -4.78 -0.84
CA ASN A 173 10.28 -5.55 -2.02
C ASN A 173 11.79 -5.49 -2.28
N LYS A 174 12.40 -4.34 -2.09
CA LYS A 174 13.83 -4.11 -2.24
C LYS A 174 14.69 -4.97 -1.29
N MET A 175 14.27 -5.08 -0.02
CA MET A 175 14.97 -5.92 0.96
C MET A 175 14.73 -7.41 0.68
N ILE A 176 13.53 -7.78 0.23
CA ILE A 176 13.20 -9.14 -0.22
C ILE A 176 14.07 -9.52 -1.42
N ALA A 177 14.18 -8.62 -2.40
CA ALA A 177 15.00 -8.81 -3.59
C ALA A 177 16.47 -9.11 -3.23
N ARG A 178 17.07 -8.30 -2.35
CA ARG A 178 18.43 -8.52 -1.84
C ARG A 178 18.59 -9.84 -1.09
N ARG A 179 17.62 -10.17 -0.22
CA ARG A 179 17.69 -11.38 0.59
C ARG A 179 17.56 -12.67 -0.22
N LEU A 180 16.86 -12.59 -1.33
CA LEU A 180 16.59 -13.71 -2.21
C LEU A 180 17.48 -13.73 -3.48
N ASP A 181 18.37 -12.75 -3.62
CA ASP A 181 19.26 -12.57 -4.78
C ASP A 181 18.50 -12.56 -6.12
N ILE A 182 17.47 -11.71 -6.20
CA ILE A 182 16.66 -11.46 -7.39
C ILE A 182 16.39 -9.97 -7.56
N THR A 183 15.85 -9.58 -8.72
CA THR A 183 15.49 -8.17 -8.96
C THR A 183 14.21 -7.79 -8.21
N GLU A 184 14.04 -6.51 -7.93
CA GLU A 184 12.83 -5.99 -7.30
C GLU A 184 11.59 -6.22 -8.19
N SER A 185 11.73 -6.05 -9.51
CA SER A 185 10.68 -6.36 -10.49
C SER A 185 10.24 -7.83 -10.41
N THR A 186 11.19 -8.75 -10.21
CA THR A 186 10.86 -10.18 -10.00
C THR A 186 10.07 -10.39 -8.70
N VAL A 187 10.45 -9.68 -7.61
CA VAL A 187 9.68 -9.74 -6.35
C VAL A 187 8.26 -9.23 -6.59
N LYS A 188 8.07 -8.09 -7.28
CA LYS A 188 6.75 -7.53 -7.60
C LYS A 188 5.86 -8.57 -8.32
N VAL A 189 6.41 -9.27 -9.31
CA VAL A 189 5.68 -10.34 -10.05
C VAL A 189 5.26 -11.48 -9.12
N HIS A 190 6.16 -11.96 -8.25
CA HIS A 190 5.84 -13.02 -7.30
C HIS A 190 4.79 -12.58 -6.27
N VAL A 191 4.89 -11.36 -5.73
CA VAL A 191 3.89 -10.79 -4.80
C VAL A 191 2.52 -10.76 -5.47
N LYS A 192 2.42 -10.24 -6.70
CA LYS A 192 1.19 -10.20 -7.47
C LYS A 192 0.56 -11.60 -7.63
N HIS A 193 1.34 -12.59 -8.03
CA HIS A 193 0.87 -13.96 -8.21
C HIS A 193 0.45 -14.61 -6.89
N MET A 194 1.23 -14.41 -5.83
CA MET A 194 0.94 -14.91 -4.48
C MET A 194 -0.37 -14.34 -3.95
N LEU A 195 -0.56 -13.02 -3.99
CA LEU A 195 -1.79 -12.37 -3.53
C LEU A 195 -3.02 -12.90 -4.29
N LYS A 196 -2.91 -13.03 -5.62
CA LYS A 196 -3.98 -13.58 -6.45
C LYS A 196 -4.31 -15.02 -6.09
N LYS A 197 -3.31 -15.92 -5.94
CA LYS A 197 -3.51 -17.33 -5.57
C LYS A 197 -4.18 -17.48 -4.21
N MET A 198 -3.76 -16.65 -3.25
CA MET A 198 -4.26 -16.68 -1.88
C MET A 198 -5.55 -15.89 -1.69
N LYS A 199 -6.06 -15.22 -2.74
CA LYS A 199 -7.23 -14.32 -2.68
C LYS A 199 -7.07 -13.27 -1.58
N LEU A 200 -5.87 -12.69 -1.49
CA LEU A 200 -5.53 -11.62 -0.57
C LEU A 200 -5.54 -10.29 -1.32
N LYS A 201 -6.12 -9.25 -0.72
CA LYS A 201 -6.27 -7.93 -1.34
C LYS A 201 -5.01 -7.08 -1.22
N SER A 202 -4.23 -7.28 -0.14
CA SER A 202 -3.03 -6.49 0.12
C SER A 202 -1.94 -7.34 0.79
N ARG A 203 -0.70 -6.81 0.76
CA ARG A 203 0.41 -7.44 1.47
C ARG A 203 0.25 -7.35 3.00
N VAL A 204 -0.45 -6.33 3.49
CA VAL A 204 -0.79 -6.21 4.92
C VAL A 204 -1.75 -7.33 5.32
N GLU A 205 -2.78 -7.58 4.51
CA GLU A 205 -3.67 -8.72 4.73
C GLU A 205 -2.90 -10.03 4.72
N ALA A 206 -1.92 -10.18 3.81
CA ALA A 206 -1.06 -11.37 3.77
C ALA A 206 -0.23 -11.53 5.05
N ALA A 207 0.40 -10.47 5.54
CA ALA A 207 1.17 -10.49 6.78
C ALA A 207 0.30 -10.83 7.99
N VAL A 208 -0.85 -10.17 8.12
CA VAL A 208 -1.83 -10.42 9.20
C VAL A 208 -2.31 -11.87 9.17
N TRP A 209 -2.67 -12.38 7.99
CA TRP A 209 -3.12 -13.76 7.83
C TRP A 209 -2.05 -14.78 8.27
N VAL A 210 -0.78 -14.59 7.87
CA VAL A 210 0.34 -15.46 8.29
C VAL A 210 0.48 -15.49 9.80
N HIS A 211 0.39 -14.34 10.47
CA HIS A 211 0.49 -14.28 11.94
C HIS A 211 -0.71 -14.88 12.64
N GLN A 212 -1.92 -14.70 12.13
CA GLN A 212 -3.14 -15.26 12.73
C GLN A 212 -3.20 -16.78 12.63
N GLU A 213 -2.85 -17.33 11.48
CA GLU A 213 -2.89 -18.77 11.19
C GLU A 213 -1.60 -19.51 11.62
N ARG A 214 -0.60 -18.79 12.13
CA ARG A 214 0.71 -19.35 12.54
C ARG A 214 1.34 -20.24 11.48
N ILE A 215 1.36 -19.72 10.24
CA ILE A 215 1.78 -20.47 9.04
C ILE A 215 3.27 -20.85 9.03
N PHE A 216 4.12 -20.06 9.69
CA PHE A 216 5.57 -20.28 9.75
C PHE A 216 6.10 -20.19 11.17
#